data_cba529af032f32aca5c12aa4c90b0496
#
_entry.id   cba529af032f32aca5c12aa4c90b0496
#
_cell.length_a   1.000
_cell.length_b   1.000
_cell.length_c   1.000
_cell.angle_alpha   90.00
_cell.angle_beta   90.00
_cell.angle_gamma   90.00
#
_symmetry.space_group_name_H-M   'P 1'
#
loop_
_entity.id
_entity.type
_entity.pdbx_description
1 polymer ?
#
loop_
_entity_poly.entity_id
_entity_poly.type
_entity_poly.pdbx_seq_one_letter_code
_entity_poly.pdbx_strand_id
1 'polypeptide(L)'
;RWALSMRLDPRFFEPILPPIAAGFSNLPSGTFFVAGRHFNGYHNRFRDIARGGLRVVLPPSEIVHETESRRHFMECFGLSWAQQLKNKDIPEGGSKAVCLVTPQPGEDRTFLMHNCVKRMADAMLDLIVPSTRDTIVTRTVDADDVPLGDELIFLGPDENITPMDLD
;
A
#
# COMPACT_ATOMS: atom_id res chain seq x y z
N ARG A 1 4.18 10.37 15.98
CA ARG A 1 3.84 9.45 14.88
C ARG A 1 5.10 8.86 14.31
N TRP A 2 5.04 7.59 13.92
CA TRP A 2 6.20 6.82 13.47
C TRP A 2 6.23 6.60 11.96
N ALA A 3 5.17 7.01 11.25
CA ALA A 3 5.09 6.98 9.81
C ALA A 3 4.22 8.13 9.29
N LEU A 4 4.45 8.52 8.05
CA LEU A 4 3.66 9.47 7.27
C LEU A 4 2.91 8.70 6.19
N SER A 5 1.62 8.90 6.08
CA SER A 5 0.79 8.32 5.04
C SER A 5 0.21 9.38 4.13
N MET A 6 0.08 9.04 2.86
CA MET A 6 -0.45 9.94 1.83
C MET A 6 -1.36 9.14 0.88
N ARG A 7 -2.49 9.73 0.51
CA ARG A 7 -3.25 9.29 -0.65
C ARG A 7 -2.71 10.03 -1.87
N LEU A 8 -2.32 9.30 -2.88
CA LEU A 8 -1.78 9.83 -4.12
C LEU A 8 -2.88 9.84 -5.19
N ASP A 9 -2.88 10.83 -6.05
CA ASP A 9 -3.73 10.83 -7.23
C ASP A 9 -3.21 9.79 -8.24
N PRO A 10 -3.97 8.74 -8.54
CA PRO A 10 -3.52 7.70 -9.45
C PRO A 10 -3.20 8.20 -10.86
N ARG A 11 -3.77 9.33 -11.28
CA ARG A 11 -3.51 9.94 -12.60
C ARG A 11 -2.05 10.31 -12.82
N PHE A 12 -1.30 10.58 -11.74
CA PHE A 12 0.15 10.82 -11.84
C PHE A 12 0.94 9.62 -12.36
N PHE A 13 0.40 8.43 -12.19
CA PHE A 13 1.07 7.19 -12.61
C PHE A 13 0.67 6.76 -14.03
N GLU A 14 -0.37 7.35 -14.61
CA GLU A 14 -0.90 6.97 -15.93
C GLU A 14 0.18 6.85 -17.02
N PRO A 15 1.17 7.78 -17.11
CA PRO A 15 2.21 7.70 -18.15
C PRO A 15 3.15 6.49 -18.02
N ILE A 16 3.24 5.88 -16.84
CA ILE A 16 4.13 4.75 -16.56
C ILE A 16 3.39 3.42 -16.42
N LEU A 17 2.05 3.45 -16.38
CA LEU A 17 1.26 2.24 -16.30
C LEU A 17 1.28 1.49 -17.63
N PRO A 18 1.34 0.14 -17.58
CA PRO A 18 1.30 -0.64 -18.80
C PRO A 18 -0.03 -0.47 -19.54
N PRO A 19 -0.03 -0.44 -20.88
CA PRO A 19 -1.26 -0.44 -21.64
C PRO A 19 -2.03 -1.73 -21.37
N ILE A 20 -3.33 -1.61 -21.13
CA ILE A 20 -4.22 -2.72 -20.84
C ILE A 20 -5.21 -2.90 -21.97
N ALA A 21 -5.68 -4.14 -22.13
CA ALA A 21 -6.67 -4.51 -23.14
C ALA A 21 -7.92 -3.62 -23.07
N ALA A 22 -8.47 -3.29 -24.22
CA ALA A 22 -9.64 -2.43 -24.35
C ALA A 22 -10.81 -2.91 -23.47
N GLY A 23 -11.38 -1.97 -22.72
CA GLY A 23 -12.53 -2.22 -21.85
C GLY A 23 -12.21 -2.27 -20.34
N PHE A 24 -10.94 -2.18 -19.95
CA PHE A 24 -10.55 -2.08 -18.54
C PHE A 24 -9.81 -0.77 -18.28
N SER A 25 -10.12 -0.13 -17.16
CA SER A 25 -9.27 0.94 -16.66
C SER A 25 -8.06 0.33 -15.95
N ASN A 26 -6.87 0.74 -16.34
CA ASN A 26 -5.64 0.41 -15.60
C ASN A 26 -5.38 1.37 -14.45
N LEU A 27 -6.21 2.39 -14.32
CA LEU A 27 -6.06 3.38 -13.26
C LEU A 27 -6.65 2.84 -11.96
N PRO A 28 -5.87 2.73 -10.87
CA PRO A 28 -6.41 2.39 -9.56
C PRO A 28 -7.46 3.40 -9.09
N SER A 29 -8.45 2.97 -8.34
CA SER A 29 -9.38 3.87 -7.64
C SER A 29 -8.73 4.58 -6.45
N GLY A 30 -7.69 3.96 -5.88
CA GLY A 30 -6.91 4.53 -4.80
C GLY A 30 -5.47 4.02 -4.80
N THR A 31 -4.55 4.93 -4.55
CA THR A 31 -3.13 4.65 -4.35
C THR A 31 -2.69 5.34 -3.08
N PHE A 32 -2.12 4.57 -2.17
CA PHE A 32 -1.63 5.06 -0.89
C PHE A 32 -0.13 4.81 -0.78
N PHE A 33 0.58 5.78 -0.24
CA PHE A 33 1.99 5.67 0.07
C PHE A 33 2.21 5.92 1.56
N VAL A 34 3.03 5.09 2.17
CA VAL A 34 3.43 5.21 3.57
C VAL A 34 4.95 5.27 3.65
N ALA A 35 5.47 6.28 4.32
CA ALA A 35 6.88 6.44 4.61
C ALA A 35 7.11 6.31 6.12
N GLY A 36 7.79 5.27 6.55
CA GLY A 36 8.22 5.05 7.93
C GLY A 36 9.73 5.21 8.08
N ARG A 37 10.22 5.12 9.32
CA ARG A 37 11.65 5.27 9.60
C ARG A 37 12.52 4.22 8.90
N HIS A 38 12.02 2.98 8.81
CA HIS A 38 12.75 1.83 8.28
C HIS A 38 11.97 1.08 7.20
N PHE A 39 10.99 1.74 6.57
CA PHE A 39 10.23 1.15 5.48
C PHE A 39 9.56 2.21 4.63
N ASN A 40 9.25 1.83 3.40
CA ASN A 40 8.26 2.48 2.56
C ASN A 40 7.21 1.45 2.16
N GLY A 41 5.97 1.89 2.00
CA GLY A 41 4.88 1.02 1.61
C GLY A 41 3.98 1.65 0.55
N TYR A 42 3.48 0.82 -0.36
CA TYR A 42 2.40 1.18 -1.28
C TYR A 42 1.20 0.28 -1.03
N HIS A 43 0.01 0.85 -1.21
CA HIS A 43 -1.22 0.11 -1.32
C HIS A 43 -2.00 0.62 -2.52
N ASN A 44 -2.32 -0.26 -3.46
CA ASN A 44 -3.13 0.03 -4.63
C ASN A 44 -4.45 -0.74 -4.56
N ARG A 45 -5.53 -0.12 -5.04
CA ARG A 45 -6.84 -0.73 -5.09
C ARG A 45 -7.64 -0.27 -6.31
N PHE A 46 -8.48 -1.14 -6.84
CA PHE A 46 -9.23 -0.89 -8.08
C PHE A 46 -10.74 -0.67 -7.85
N ARG A 47 -11.20 -0.71 -6.60
CA ARG A 47 -12.58 -0.38 -6.18
C ARG A 47 -12.61 0.05 -4.74
N ASP A 48 -13.73 0.65 -4.31
CA ASP A 48 -13.98 1.04 -2.92
C ASP A 48 -14.02 -0.18 -1.99
N ILE A 49 -14.63 -1.27 -2.46
CA ILE A 49 -14.57 -2.58 -1.80
C ILE A 49 -13.54 -3.40 -2.56
N ALA A 50 -12.41 -3.65 -1.94
CA ALA A 50 -11.33 -4.40 -2.56
C ALA A 50 -10.63 -5.28 -1.52
N ARG A 51 -10.18 -6.45 -1.95
CA ARG A 51 -9.40 -7.36 -1.10
C ARG A 51 -8.06 -7.71 -1.73
N GLY A 52 -7.10 -7.89 -0.86
CA GLY A 52 -5.75 -8.31 -1.20
C GLY A 52 -4.93 -8.51 0.06
N GLY A 53 -3.69 -8.92 -0.09
CA GLY A 53 -2.79 -9.17 1.02
C GLY A 53 -1.77 -8.05 1.20
N LEU A 54 -1.20 -7.97 2.40
CA LEU A 54 0.01 -7.22 2.70
C LEU A 54 1.20 -8.16 2.60
N ARG A 55 2.12 -7.82 1.70
CA ARG A 55 3.42 -8.48 1.54
C ARG A 55 4.51 -7.64 2.18
N VAL A 56 5.43 -8.29 2.88
CA VAL A 56 6.63 -7.64 3.41
C VAL A 56 7.85 -8.12 2.64
N VAL A 57 8.62 -7.16 2.14
CA VAL A 57 9.90 -7.40 1.47
C VAL A 57 11.01 -6.89 2.37
N LEU A 58 11.87 -7.79 2.84
CA LEU A 58 13.07 -7.45 3.60
C LEU A 58 14.32 -7.86 2.81
N PRO A 59 14.90 -6.95 2.04
CA PRO A 59 16.11 -7.21 1.27
C PRO A 59 17.27 -7.65 2.16
N PRO A 60 18.16 -8.51 1.65
CA PRO A 60 19.32 -8.97 2.42
C PRO A 60 20.43 -7.91 2.54
N SER A 61 20.43 -6.88 1.69
CA SER A 61 21.44 -5.83 1.66
C SER A 61 20.88 -4.52 1.12
N GLU A 62 21.61 -3.42 1.33
CA GLU A 62 21.26 -2.10 0.79
C GLU A 62 21.24 -2.08 -0.75
N ILE A 63 22.15 -2.79 -1.42
CA ILE A 63 22.18 -2.88 -2.89
C ILE A 63 20.88 -3.50 -3.42
N VAL A 64 20.42 -4.58 -2.78
CA VAL A 64 19.18 -5.23 -3.16
C VAL A 64 17.98 -4.33 -2.80
N HIS A 65 18.03 -3.65 -1.65
CA HIS A 65 17.01 -2.69 -1.26
C HIS A 65 16.87 -1.55 -2.29
N GLU A 66 17.95 -1.01 -2.78
CA GLU A 66 17.91 0.04 -3.81
C GLU A 66 17.26 -0.48 -5.10
N THR A 67 17.58 -1.70 -5.51
CA THR A 67 16.97 -2.33 -6.69
C THR A 67 15.46 -2.54 -6.50
N GLU A 68 15.06 -3.08 -5.34
CA GLU A 68 13.64 -3.28 -5.00
C GLU A 68 12.88 -1.93 -4.91
N SER A 69 13.52 -0.90 -4.34
CA SER A 69 12.93 0.43 -4.21
C SER A 69 12.56 1.06 -5.57
N ARG A 70 13.39 0.85 -6.59
CA ARG A 70 13.13 1.37 -7.94
C ARG A 70 11.92 0.73 -8.62
N ARG A 71 11.56 -0.50 -8.27
CA ARG A 71 10.44 -1.25 -8.85
C ARG A 71 9.24 -1.40 -7.91
N HIS A 72 9.36 -0.93 -6.68
CA HIS A 72 8.41 -1.16 -5.59
C HIS A 72 6.96 -0.80 -5.95
N PHE A 73 6.74 0.41 -6.54
CA PHE A 73 5.41 0.80 -6.99
C PHE A 73 4.87 -0.14 -8.06
N MET A 74 5.68 -0.46 -9.08
CA MET A 74 5.24 -1.32 -10.19
C MET A 74 4.97 -2.75 -9.75
N GLU A 75 5.70 -3.26 -8.76
CA GLU A 75 5.42 -4.55 -8.14
C GLU A 75 4.07 -4.53 -7.42
N CYS A 76 3.84 -3.54 -6.57
CA CYS A 76 2.57 -3.37 -5.87
C CYS A 76 1.40 -3.23 -6.87
N PHE A 77 1.58 -2.43 -7.92
CA PHE A 77 0.59 -2.27 -8.99
C PHE A 77 0.30 -3.58 -9.70
N GLY A 78 1.33 -4.29 -10.15
CA GLY A 78 1.18 -5.56 -10.88
C GLY A 78 0.47 -6.63 -10.06
N LEU A 79 0.79 -6.73 -8.77
CA LEU A 79 0.13 -7.64 -7.84
C LEU A 79 -1.34 -7.27 -7.60
N SER A 80 -1.63 -5.97 -7.46
CA SER A 80 -3.00 -5.46 -7.31
C SER A 80 -3.83 -5.73 -8.55
N TRP A 81 -3.23 -5.53 -9.71
CA TRP A 81 -3.84 -5.81 -11.01
C TRP A 81 -4.12 -7.31 -11.21
N ALA A 82 -3.16 -8.16 -10.87
CA ALA A 82 -3.37 -9.61 -10.91
C ALA A 82 -4.55 -10.04 -10.00
N GLN A 83 -4.67 -9.43 -8.83
CA GLN A 83 -5.79 -9.66 -7.92
C GLN A 83 -7.11 -9.13 -8.51
N GLN A 84 -7.09 -7.98 -9.18
CA GLN A 84 -8.26 -7.43 -9.89
C GLN A 84 -8.78 -8.40 -10.95
N LEU A 85 -7.89 -9.02 -11.72
CA LEU A 85 -8.26 -10.01 -12.72
C LEU A 85 -8.83 -11.29 -12.11
N LYS A 86 -8.32 -11.73 -10.95
CA LYS A 86 -8.87 -12.87 -10.21
C LYS A 86 -10.30 -12.61 -9.72
N ASN A 87 -10.60 -11.37 -9.36
CA ASN A 87 -11.89 -10.97 -8.79
C ASN A 87 -12.93 -10.58 -9.86
N LYS A 88 -12.68 -10.86 -11.14
CA LYS A 88 -13.55 -10.46 -12.26
C LYS A 88 -15.01 -10.90 -12.13
N ASP A 89 -15.27 -12.01 -11.45
CA ASP A 89 -16.59 -12.63 -11.33
C ASP A 89 -17.31 -12.26 -10.01
N ILE A 90 -16.73 -11.39 -9.18
CA ILE A 90 -17.29 -10.94 -7.90
C ILE A 90 -17.34 -9.42 -7.82
N PRO A 91 -18.20 -8.83 -6.97
CA PRO A 91 -18.36 -7.38 -6.86
C PRO A 91 -17.23 -6.69 -6.09
N GLU A 92 -16.10 -7.35 -5.88
CA GLU A 92 -14.93 -6.83 -5.19
C GLU A 92 -13.80 -6.50 -6.16
N GLY A 93 -13.11 -5.41 -5.91
CA GLY A 93 -11.89 -5.05 -6.63
C GLY A 93 -10.67 -5.79 -6.12
N GLY A 94 -9.61 -5.80 -6.92
CA GLY A 94 -8.30 -6.25 -6.50
C GLY A 94 -7.57 -5.16 -5.73
N SER A 95 -6.82 -5.57 -4.73
CA SER A 95 -5.89 -4.71 -4.00
C SER A 95 -4.61 -5.47 -3.64
N LYS A 96 -3.58 -4.72 -3.31
CA LYS A 96 -2.35 -5.23 -2.74
C LYS A 96 -1.65 -4.14 -1.95
N ALA A 97 -1.04 -4.54 -0.86
CA ALA A 97 -0.08 -3.72 -0.15
C ALA A 97 1.29 -4.38 -0.18
N VAL A 98 2.34 -3.60 -0.36
CA VAL A 98 3.73 -4.06 -0.29
C VAL A 98 4.51 -3.12 0.62
N CYS A 99 5.07 -3.68 1.69
CA CYS A 99 5.93 -2.99 2.64
C CYS A 99 7.38 -3.37 2.34
N LEU A 100 8.16 -2.42 1.86
CA LEU A 100 9.60 -2.59 1.62
C LEU A 100 10.37 -2.09 2.84
N VAL A 101 10.99 -3.01 3.55
CA VAL A 101 11.76 -2.73 4.77
C VAL A 101 13.20 -2.39 4.41
N THR A 102 13.73 -1.33 5.01
CA THR A 102 15.14 -0.95 4.88
C THR A 102 15.97 -1.79 5.85
N PRO A 103 16.93 -2.59 5.38
CA PRO A 103 17.77 -3.39 6.24
C PRO A 103 18.51 -2.54 7.27
N GLN A 104 18.53 -3.02 8.53
CA GLN A 104 19.25 -2.36 9.62
C GLN A 104 20.33 -3.33 10.16
N PRO A 105 21.62 -3.01 9.98
CA PRO A 105 22.68 -3.84 10.53
C PRO A 105 22.55 -4.00 12.05
N GLY A 106 22.60 -5.25 12.53
CA GLY A 106 22.55 -5.56 13.94
C GLY A 106 21.15 -5.59 14.58
N GLU A 107 20.10 -5.24 13.87
CA GLU A 107 18.73 -5.40 14.35
C GLU A 107 18.18 -6.81 14.07
N ASP A 108 17.33 -7.31 14.97
CA ASP A 108 16.59 -8.54 14.74
C ASP A 108 15.60 -8.36 13.56
N ARG A 109 15.74 -9.20 12.55
CA ARG A 109 14.97 -9.08 11.29
C ARG A 109 13.48 -9.28 11.52
N THR A 110 13.10 -10.22 12.38
CA THR A 110 11.69 -10.51 12.67
C THR A 110 11.06 -9.35 13.39
N PHE A 111 11.74 -8.83 14.41
CA PHE A 111 11.28 -7.66 15.16
C PHE A 111 11.15 -6.42 14.26
N LEU A 112 12.11 -6.20 13.36
CA LEU A 112 12.09 -5.08 12.41
C LEU A 112 10.89 -5.19 11.47
N MET A 113 10.65 -6.36 10.86
CA MET A 113 9.50 -6.59 9.98
C MET A 113 8.18 -6.36 10.71
N HIS A 114 8.00 -6.98 11.87
CA HIS A 114 6.80 -6.82 12.69
C HIS A 114 6.48 -5.35 13.01
N ASN A 115 7.49 -4.59 13.44
CA ASN A 115 7.31 -3.16 13.68
C ASN A 115 6.93 -2.37 12.42
N CYS A 116 7.51 -2.70 11.28
CA CYS A 116 7.17 -2.03 10.02
C CYS A 116 5.74 -2.32 9.59
N VAL A 117 5.29 -3.57 9.70
CA VAL A 117 3.91 -3.99 9.42
C VAL A 117 2.90 -3.22 10.27
N LYS A 118 3.09 -3.24 11.60
CA LYS A 118 2.19 -2.52 12.53
C LYS A 118 2.13 -1.02 12.22
N ARG A 119 3.28 -0.40 11.97
CA ARG A 119 3.33 1.05 11.65
C ARG A 119 2.70 1.36 10.30
N MET A 120 2.83 0.47 9.33
CA MET A 120 2.16 0.63 8.04
C MET A 120 0.65 0.52 8.21
N ALA A 121 0.16 -0.46 8.96
CA ALA A 121 -1.27 -0.62 9.25
C ALA A 121 -1.83 0.61 9.99
N ASP A 122 -1.17 1.07 11.04
CA ASP A 122 -1.56 2.27 11.79
C ASP A 122 -1.64 3.51 10.87
N ALA A 123 -0.63 3.71 10.03
CA ALA A 123 -0.58 4.85 9.12
C ALA A 123 -1.67 4.77 8.02
N MET A 124 -2.04 3.58 7.58
CA MET A 124 -3.17 3.38 6.67
C MET A 124 -4.49 3.71 7.37
N LEU A 125 -4.67 3.28 8.62
CA LEU A 125 -5.85 3.61 9.43
C LEU A 125 -6.00 5.13 9.62
N ASP A 126 -4.90 5.84 9.82
CA ASP A 126 -4.90 7.32 9.92
C ASP A 126 -5.51 8.01 8.68
N LEU A 127 -5.45 7.38 7.51
CA LEU A 127 -6.00 7.94 6.26
C LEU A 127 -7.48 7.63 6.04
N ILE A 128 -7.94 6.47 6.52
CA ILE A 128 -9.26 5.94 6.19
C ILE A 128 -10.27 6.09 7.32
N VAL A 129 -9.81 6.16 8.57
CA VAL A 129 -10.69 6.37 9.71
C VAL A 129 -10.90 7.87 9.91
N PRO A 130 -12.16 8.37 9.85
CA PRO A 130 -12.44 9.75 10.14
C PRO A 130 -11.99 10.07 11.57
N SER A 131 -11.00 10.94 11.69
CA SER A 131 -10.52 11.35 13.01
C SER A 131 -11.56 12.26 13.66
N THR A 132 -12.05 11.87 14.81
CA THR A 132 -12.85 12.73 15.69
C THR A 132 -11.99 13.66 16.54
N ARG A 133 -10.66 13.49 16.54
CA ARG A 133 -9.73 14.29 17.36
C ARG A 133 -8.36 14.44 16.70
N ASP A 134 -7.95 15.67 16.47
CA ASP A 134 -6.57 16.17 16.28
C ASP A 134 -5.69 15.52 15.19
N THR A 135 -6.29 14.86 14.21
CA THR A 135 -5.52 14.45 13.04
C THR A 135 -5.35 15.67 12.13
N ILE A 136 -4.14 16.19 12.05
CA ILE A 136 -3.80 17.21 11.06
C ILE A 136 -3.78 16.51 9.71
N VAL A 137 -4.91 16.48 9.04
CA VAL A 137 -4.97 16.13 7.63
C VAL A 137 -4.57 17.38 6.87
N THR A 138 -3.30 17.51 6.55
CA THR A 138 -2.85 18.55 5.63
C THR A 138 -3.26 18.12 4.23
N ARG A 139 -4.39 18.61 3.76
CA ARG A 139 -4.80 18.43 2.37
C ARG A 139 -4.04 19.43 1.53
N THR A 140 -3.22 18.95 0.61
CA THR A 140 -2.45 19.77 -0.32
C THR A 140 -3.15 19.98 -1.67
N VAL A 141 -4.34 19.42 -1.85
CA VAL A 141 -5.14 19.54 -3.08
C VAL A 141 -6.55 19.93 -2.70
N ASP A 142 -7.23 20.67 -3.57
CA ASP A 142 -8.62 21.07 -3.38
C ASP A 142 -9.47 19.86 -2.99
N ALA A 143 -10.00 19.95 -1.79
CA ALA A 143 -10.61 18.82 -1.06
C ALA A 143 -11.87 18.26 -1.74
N ASP A 144 -12.38 18.93 -2.76
CA ASP A 144 -13.62 18.62 -3.43
C ASP A 144 -13.47 17.54 -4.52
N ASP A 145 -12.24 17.29 -5.00
CA ASP A 145 -11.98 16.40 -6.14
C ASP A 145 -11.50 14.98 -5.75
N VAL A 146 -11.15 14.75 -4.49
CA VAL A 146 -10.75 13.42 -4.01
C VAL A 146 -11.72 13.01 -2.91
N PRO A 147 -12.76 12.23 -3.21
CA PRO A 147 -13.63 11.71 -2.19
C PRO A 147 -12.79 10.92 -1.18
N LEU A 148 -12.87 11.27 0.08
CA LEU A 148 -12.57 10.33 1.15
C LEU A 148 -13.67 9.28 1.03
N GLY A 149 -13.39 8.22 0.25
CA GLY A 149 -14.36 7.16 0.03
C GLY A 149 -14.59 6.38 1.31
N ASP A 150 -15.78 5.83 1.45
CA ASP A 150 -16.09 4.78 2.42
C ASP A 150 -15.36 3.49 2.02
N GLU A 151 -14.04 3.55 1.96
CA GLU A 151 -13.21 2.44 1.50
C GLU A 151 -13.15 1.35 2.57
N LEU A 152 -13.57 0.16 2.21
CA LEU A 152 -13.34 -1.03 3.02
C LEU A 152 -11.99 -1.62 2.63
N ILE A 153 -11.03 -1.50 3.54
CA ILE A 153 -9.69 -2.05 3.36
C ILE A 153 -9.59 -3.37 4.12
N PHE A 154 -9.30 -4.43 3.39
CA PHE A 154 -8.90 -5.72 3.92
C PHE A 154 -7.45 -5.99 3.53
N LEU A 155 -6.58 -6.11 4.52
CA LEU A 155 -5.19 -6.49 4.37
C LEU A 155 -5.01 -7.90 4.92
N GLY A 156 -5.19 -8.91 4.09
CA GLY A 156 -4.91 -10.30 4.47
C GLY A 156 -3.41 -10.56 4.59
N PRO A 157 -3.01 -11.62 5.30
CA PRO A 157 -1.61 -12.04 5.35
C PRO A 157 -1.16 -12.55 3.97
N ASP A 158 0.03 -12.15 3.56
CA ASP A 158 0.73 -12.63 2.38
C ASP A 158 2.20 -12.94 2.76
N GLU A 159 3.11 -12.87 1.83
CA GLU A 159 4.51 -13.22 2.04
C GLU A 159 5.14 -12.46 3.23
N ASN A 160 5.80 -13.20 4.11
CA ASN A 160 6.48 -12.73 5.32
C ASN A 160 5.57 -12.12 6.40
N ILE A 161 4.26 -12.30 6.33
CA ILE A 161 3.35 -11.98 7.43
C ILE A 161 3.20 -13.22 8.32
N THR A 162 3.43 -13.04 9.60
CA THR A 162 3.36 -14.11 10.61
C THR A 162 2.10 -13.97 11.48
N PRO A 163 1.70 -15.00 12.24
CA PRO A 163 0.60 -14.88 13.19
C PRO A 163 0.78 -13.74 14.21
N MET A 164 2.02 -13.38 14.57
CA MET A 164 2.31 -12.26 15.47
C MET A 164 1.97 -10.89 14.88
N ASP A 165 1.82 -10.79 13.57
CA ASP A 165 1.46 -9.55 12.88
C ASP A 165 -0.07 -9.35 12.79
N LEU A 166 -0.84 -10.39 13.16
CA LEU A 166 -2.30 -10.39 13.08
C LEU A 166 -2.98 -9.99 14.40
N ASP A 167 -2.23 -9.94 15.50
CA ASP A 167 -2.65 -9.53 16.84
C ASP A 167 -2.35 -8.03 17.09
#